data_ce4b0b86722972da961a326e3de71812
#
_entry.id   ce4b0b86722972da961a326e3de71812
#
_cell.length_a   1.000
_cell.length_b   1.000
_cell.length_c   1.000
_cell.angle_alpha   90.00
_cell.angle_beta   90.00
_cell.angle_gamma   90.00
#
_symmetry.space_group_name_H-M   'P 1'
#
loop_
_entity.id
_entity.type
_entity.pdbx_description
1 polymer ?
#
loop_
_entity_poly.entity_id
_entity_poly.type
_entity_poly.pdbx_seq_one_letter_code
_entity_poly.pdbx_strand_id
1 'polypeptide(L)' 'MCRVQGKVTEALPNAMFRVELEDGHEIMAHVSGKMRMRFIRILSGDTVTLELSPYDLTKGRIVWRD' A
#
# COMPACT_ATOMS: atom_id res chain seq x y z
N MET A 1 -1.96 15.10 -2.29
CA MET A 1 -1.75 13.79 -1.67
C MET A 1 -0.28 13.44 -1.65
N CYS A 2 0.19 12.90 -0.54
CA CYS A 2 1.58 12.46 -0.44
C CYS A 2 1.74 11.07 -1.01
N ARG A 3 2.68 10.90 -1.94
CA ARG A 3 3.11 9.59 -2.40
C ARG A 3 4.37 9.19 -1.69
N VAL A 4 4.38 7.96 -1.18
CA VAL A 4 5.52 7.40 -0.47
C VAL A 4 5.74 5.98 -0.93
N GLN A 5 6.93 5.46 -0.69
CA GLN A 5 7.23 4.06 -0.95
C GLN A 5 7.24 3.28 0.37
N GLY A 6 6.85 2.03 0.28
CA GLY A 6 6.87 1.14 1.42
C GLY A 6 7.02 -0.29 0.99
N LYS A 7 7.25 -1.16 1.96
CA LYS A 7 7.40 -2.59 1.73
C LYS A 7 6.21 -3.32 2.33
N VAL A 8 5.59 -4.17 1.52
CA VAL A 8 4.46 -4.98 2.00
C VAL A 8 5.01 -6.04 2.96
N THR A 9 4.52 -6.02 4.20
CA THR A 9 4.94 -6.98 5.21
C THR A 9 3.95 -8.11 5.40
N GLU A 10 2.68 -7.87 5.09
CA GLU A 10 1.65 -8.88 5.29
C GLU A 10 0.46 -8.63 4.38
N ALA A 11 -0.07 -9.70 3.80
CA ALA A 11 -1.33 -9.64 3.05
C ALA A 11 -2.47 -9.96 4.03
N LEU A 12 -3.47 -9.09 4.07
CA LEU A 12 -4.60 -9.19 4.96
C LEU A 12 -5.88 -9.52 4.17
N PRO A 13 -6.96 -9.93 4.84
CA PRO A 13 -8.23 -10.16 4.15
C PRO A 13 -8.75 -8.89 3.47
N ASN A 14 -9.64 -9.08 2.50
CA ASN A 14 -10.34 -8.01 1.79
C ASN A 14 -9.42 -7.09 1.00
N ALA A 15 -8.37 -7.66 0.39
CA ALA A 15 -7.41 -6.92 -0.44
C ALA A 15 -6.73 -5.78 0.33
N MET A 16 -6.56 -5.96 1.63
CA MET A 16 -5.81 -5.04 2.48
C MET A 16 -4.40 -5.55 2.68
N PHE A 17 -3.47 -4.62 2.91
CA PHE A 17 -2.07 -4.95 3.10
C PHE A 17 -1.49 -4.13 4.24
N ARG A 18 -0.60 -4.75 4.99
CA ARG A 18 0.22 -4.02 5.96
C ARG A 18 1.51 -3.62 5.26
N VAL A 19 1.83 -2.33 5.30
CA VAL A 19 2.97 -1.78 4.59
C VAL A 19 3.84 -1.01 5.58
N GLU A 20 5.13 -1.31 5.57
CA GLU A 20 6.10 -0.59 6.38
C GLU A 20 6.76 0.50 5.54
N LEU A 21 6.67 1.73 6.01
CA LEU A 21 7.29 2.87 5.35
C LEU A 21 8.79 2.95 5.71
N GLU A 22 9.52 3.79 4.98
CA GLU A 22 10.97 3.93 5.17
C GLU A 22 11.34 4.40 6.57
N ASP A 23 10.47 5.16 7.21
CA ASP A 23 10.71 5.66 8.58
C ASP A 23 10.32 4.65 9.67
N GLY A 24 9.89 3.46 9.27
CA GLY A 24 9.52 2.41 10.21
C GLY A 24 8.05 2.38 10.58
N HIS A 25 7.25 3.36 10.17
CA HIS A 25 5.83 3.36 10.44
C HIS A 25 5.13 2.28 9.63
N GLU A 26 4.20 1.58 10.27
CA GLU A 26 3.32 0.64 9.57
C GLU A 26 1.97 1.28 9.31
N ILE A 27 1.47 1.07 8.11
CA ILE A 27 0.14 1.55 7.74
C ILE A 27 -0.67 0.43 7.13
N MET A 28 -1.99 0.63 7.13
CA MET A 28 -2.92 -0.25 6.44
C MET A 28 -3.20 0.35 5.07
N ALA A 29 -3.07 -0.45 4.03
CA ALA A 29 -3.27 0.02 2.67
C ALA A 29 -4.21 -0.89 1.91
N HIS A 30 -5.02 -0.29 1.05
CA HIS A 30 -5.85 -1.04 0.11
C HIS A 30 -5.31 -0.80 -1.31
N VAL A 31 -5.68 -1.68 -2.23
CA VAL A 31 -5.25 -1.58 -3.62
C VAL A 31 -6.17 -0.61 -4.35
N SER A 32 -5.58 0.31 -5.14
CA SER A 32 -6.37 1.25 -5.93
C SER A 32 -7.21 0.51 -6.98
N GLY A 33 -8.30 1.14 -7.40
CA GLY A 33 -9.16 0.56 -8.45
C GLY A 33 -8.41 0.31 -9.74
N LYS A 34 -7.49 1.20 -10.09
CA LYS A 34 -6.65 1.06 -11.29
C LYS A 34 -5.84 -0.22 -11.26
N MET A 35 -5.22 -0.51 -10.12
CA MET A 35 -4.41 -1.71 -9.97
C MET A 35 -5.25 -2.97 -10.01
N ARG A 36 -6.45 -2.93 -9.43
CA ARG A 36 -7.38 -4.05 -9.49
C ARG A 36 -7.79 -4.36 -10.93
N MET A 37 -8.04 -3.33 -11.71
CA MET A 37 -8.43 -3.49 -13.11
C MET A 37 -7.31 -4.09 -13.95
N ARG A 38 -6.07 -3.88 -13.56
CA ARG A 38 -4.91 -4.42 -14.27
C ARG A 38 -4.44 -5.75 -13.73
N PHE A 39 -5.16 -6.30 -12.74
CA PHE A 39 -4.84 -7.60 -12.13
C PHE A 39 -3.40 -7.68 -11.62
N ILE A 40 -2.87 -6.58 -11.13
CA ILE A 40 -1.53 -6.55 -10.57
C ILE A 40 -1.55 -7.22 -9.21
N ARG A 41 -0.76 -8.29 -9.07
CA ARG A 41 -0.70 -9.06 -7.84
C ARG A 41 0.35 -8.47 -6.90
N ILE A 42 -0.03 -8.33 -5.63
CA ILE A 42 0.85 -7.81 -4.59
C ILE A 42 1.12 -8.91 -3.58
N LEU A 43 2.41 -9.12 -3.28
CA LEU A 43 2.86 -10.16 -2.35
C LEU A 43 3.68 -9.55 -1.23
N SER A 44 3.76 -10.25 -0.11
CA SER A 44 4.67 -9.86 0.97
C SER A 44 6.09 -9.76 0.43
N GLY A 45 6.78 -8.69 0.80
CA GLY A 45 8.12 -8.42 0.32
C GLY A 45 8.18 -7.47 -0.86
N ASP A 46 7.06 -7.23 -1.53
CA ASP A 46 7.03 -6.29 -2.65
C ASP A 46 7.20 -4.86 -2.16
N THR A 47 7.92 -4.07 -2.96
CA THR A 47 7.99 -2.62 -2.76
C THR A 47 6.87 -1.99 -3.56
N VAL A 48 6.13 -1.09 -2.93
CA VAL A 48 4.98 -0.44 -3.54
C VAL A 48 5.06 1.06 -3.35
N THR A 49 4.42 1.77 -4.27
CA THR A 49 4.17 3.21 -4.13
C THR A 49 2.73 3.39 -3.69
N LEU A 50 2.53 4.20 -2.68
CA LEU A 50 1.19 4.41 -2.14
C LEU A 50 0.94 5.88 -1.85
N GLU A 51 -0.33 6.24 -1.82
CA GLU A 51 -0.79 7.56 -1.44
C GLU A 51 -1.37 7.49 -0.04
N LEU A 52 -0.87 8.34 0.85
CA LEU A 52 -1.38 8.41 2.21
C LEU A 52 -2.66 9.24 2.26
N SER A 53 -3.58 8.84 3.14
CA SER A 53 -4.77 9.62 3.38
C SER A 53 -4.41 10.92 4.09
N PRO A 54 -4.88 12.09 3.61
CA PRO A 54 -4.63 13.34 4.32
C PRO A 54 -5.38 13.44 5.63
N TYR A 55 -6.39 12.59 5.82
CA TYR A 55 -7.21 12.58 7.03
C TYR A 55 -6.74 11.57 8.07
N ASP A 56 -5.98 10.58 7.65
CA ASP A 56 -5.52 9.52 8.55
C ASP A 56 -4.22 8.93 8.00
N LEU A 57 -3.10 9.33 8.58
CA LEU A 57 -1.77 8.91 8.11
C LEU A 57 -1.46 7.45 8.42
N THR A 58 -2.36 6.74 9.09
CA THR A 58 -2.21 5.29 9.29
C THR A 58 -2.84 4.48 8.16
N LYS A 59 -3.45 5.14 7.19
CA LYS A 59 -4.12 4.50 6.05
C LYS A 59 -3.61 5.05 4.74
N GLY A 60 -3.58 4.18 3.74
CA GLY A 60 -3.13 4.59 2.42
C GLY A 60 -3.73 3.72 1.33
N ARG A 61 -3.38 4.08 0.10
CA ARG A 61 -3.85 3.39 -1.10
C ARG A 61 -2.64 3.05 -1.96
N ILE A 62 -2.47 1.77 -2.27
CA ILE A 62 -1.40 1.32 -3.15
C ILE A 62 -1.76 1.68 -4.57
N VAL A 63 -0.92 2.48 -5.23
CA VAL A 63 -1.16 2.95 -6.59
C VAL A 63 -0.22 2.34 -7.61
N TRP A 64 0.86 1.71 -7.14
CA TRP A 64 1.81 1.05 -8.04
C TRP A 64 2.65 0.02 -7.28
N ARG A 65 3.03 -1.05 -7.99
CA ARG A 65 3.99 -2.01 -7.48
C ARG A 65 5.31 -1.81 -8.22
N ASP A 66 6.34 -1.53 -7.50
CA ASP A 66 7.66 -1.29 -8.07
C ASP A 66 8.41 -2.57 -8.46
#